data_83a3f007bd7ef014982ac64b6fa5a29d
#
_entry.id   83a3f007bd7ef014982ac64b6fa5a29d
#
_cell.length_a   1.000
_cell.length_b   1.000
_cell.length_c   1.000
_cell.angle_alpha   90.00
_cell.angle_beta   90.00
_cell.angle_gamma   90.00
#
_symmetry.space_group_name_H-M   'P 1'
#
loop_
_entity.id
_entity.type
_entity.pdbx_description
1 polymer ?
#
loop_
_entity_poly.entity_id
_entity_poly.type
_entity_poly.pdbx_seq_one_letter_code
_entity_poly.pdbx_strand_id
1 'polypeptide(L)'
;VIGVLAFLIVLAIIIPVAVMMSKKGNDKGGDTGGQAEGSDEKPENSNLADLDESSIPADKKGSILDPFSWYDTEDFNVTYTEKTVGGLPIMGLFDEWDDDAQANEHVPNLKKPFEYGKMPIRGVNLGGWLNIEPFITPSFFEKYSSKDGIIDEYTLCEKLGTDQCAKTLEKHYSSFVKKKTFEEIRDAGFDHVRIPFGYWMVTTYDGDPYVKQTSWRYLLRAIEWARQSGLRINLDLHGAPGSQNGWNHSGRQGAIGWLNGTDGELNAKRTLEIHHQLSTFFSQPRYKNIVTLYGIVNEPRMVDMDPSAVISWTSKAISQIRRDGITAVLVFGDGFFGLDNWQGKLQDDDNLLLDVHQYVIFNIDQISLKHTDKLKFACRGWTAQSQRSMDKKTGFGPTMCGEWSQADTDCTQYINNVGMGTRWEGTYNTGNASTSVLKPMCPAKDHTCSCDGANTPANEYSDAYKKWLLQFAVAQMRSFEEGWGWFYWTWDTEKAVQWSWKKGMAAGILPKKVWERDFDCQTFEDFEKMGLAETY
;
A
#
# COMPACT_ATOMS: atom_id res chain seq x y z
N VAL A 1 -35.61 11.91 8.75
CA VAL A 1 -35.32 13.32 8.52
C VAL A 1 -33.82 13.55 8.29
N ILE A 2 -32.94 12.81 8.98
CA ILE A 2 -31.47 12.93 8.84
C ILE A 2 -30.98 12.34 7.52
N GLY A 3 -31.61 11.29 6.98
CA GLY A 3 -31.24 10.67 5.71
C GLY A 3 -31.50 11.53 4.48
N VAL A 4 -32.46 12.47 4.57
CA VAL A 4 -32.78 13.38 3.47
C VAL A 4 -31.77 14.51 3.35
N LEU A 5 -31.16 14.94 4.47
CA LEU A 5 -30.15 16.00 4.47
C LEU A 5 -28.80 15.51 3.90
N ALA A 6 -28.40 14.26 4.20
CA ALA A 6 -27.18 13.66 3.65
C ALA A 6 -27.27 13.49 2.11
N PHE A 7 -28.46 13.11 1.62
CA PHE A 7 -28.71 12.97 0.20
C PHE A 7 -28.68 14.32 -0.54
N LEU A 8 -29.12 15.41 0.10
CA LEU A 8 -29.10 16.75 -0.46
C LEU A 8 -27.68 17.36 -0.50
N ILE A 9 -26.80 17.00 0.44
CA ILE A 9 -25.40 17.47 0.45
C ILE A 9 -24.60 16.80 -0.67
N VAL A 10 -24.82 15.51 -0.93
CA VAL A 10 -24.22 14.80 -2.07
C VAL A 10 -24.72 15.40 -3.39
N LEU A 11 -26.00 15.77 -3.49
CA LEU A 11 -26.56 16.46 -4.65
C LEU A 11 -25.99 17.87 -4.83
N ALA A 12 -25.66 18.60 -3.76
CA ALA A 12 -25.08 19.94 -3.87
C ALA A 12 -23.67 19.95 -4.43
N ILE A 13 -22.91 18.86 -4.26
CA ILE A 13 -21.57 18.69 -4.86
C ILE A 13 -21.67 18.15 -6.29
N ILE A 14 -22.68 17.34 -6.60
CA ILE A 14 -22.85 16.70 -7.92
C ILE A 14 -23.64 17.58 -8.91
N ILE A 15 -24.61 18.37 -8.45
CA ILE A 15 -25.46 19.20 -9.34
C ILE A 15 -24.68 20.26 -10.14
N PRO A 16 -23.69 20.97 -9.60
CA PRO A 16 -22.86 21.87 -10.40
C PRO A 16 -22.09 21.15 -11.50
N VAL A 17 -21.60 19.94 -11.24
CA VAL A 17 -20.86 19.12 -12.19
C VAL A 17 -21.77 18.61 -13.34
N ALA A 18 -22.97 18.15 -13.01
CA ALA A 18 -23.92 17.65 -14.02
C ALA A 18 -24.48 18.74 -14.94
N VAL A 19 -24.68 19.96 -14.42
CA VAL A 19 -25.18 21.11 -15.25
C VAL A 19 -24.10 21.62 -16.19
N MET A 20 -22.79 21.48 -15.85
CA MET A 20 -21.71 21.89 -16.76
C MET A 20 -21.47 20.91 -17.90
N MET A 21 -21.68 19.59 -17.70
CA MET A 21 -21.54 18.60 -18.78
C MET A 21 -22.52 18.81 -19.95
N SER A 22 -23.65 19.48 -19.73
CA SER A 22 -24.64 19.72 -20.77
C SER A 22 -24.37 20.94 -21.69
N LYS A 23 -23.31 21.73 -21.44
CA LYS A 23 -23.02 22.97 -22.15
C LYS A 23 -21.81 22.96 -23.10
N LYS A 24 -21.06 21.85 -23.18
CA LYS A 24 -19.91 21.74 -24.09
C LYS A 24 -20.37 21.31 -25.50
N GLY A 25 -20.61 22.28 -26.37
CA GLY A 25 -20.62 22.13 -27.80
C GLY A 25 -19.53 23.02 -28.40
N ASN A 26 -18.58 22.40 -29.07
CA ASN A 26 -17.62 22.90 -30.06
C ASN A 26 -16.86 24.20 -29.80
N ASP A 27 -15.54 24.11 -29.58
CA ASP A 27 -14.63 24.91 -30.42
C ASP A 27 -13.25 24.26 -30.59
N LYS A 28 -12.67 24.47 -31.77
CA LYS A 28 -11.42 23.84 -32.24
C LYS A 28 -10.21 24.80 -32.11
N GLY A 29 -9.10 24.28 -31.64
CA GLY A 29 -7.80 24.49 -32.27
C GLY A 29 -6.94 25.66 -31.85
N GLY A 30 -5.66 25.36 -31.57
CA GLY A 30 -4.56 26.32 -31.69
C GLY A 30 -3.39 26.09 -30.71
N ASP A 31 -2.34 25.53 -31.27
CA ASP A 31 -1.03 25.32 -30.64
C ASP A 31 -0.24 26.62 -30.44
N THR A 32 0.28 26.90 -29.24
CA THR A 32 1.53 27.66 -29.07
C THR A 32 2.12 27.46 -27.65
N GLY A 33 3.36 26.98 -27.58
CA GLY A 33 4.14 26.90 -26.37
C GLY A 33 4.70 28.26 -25.94
N GLY A 34 4.58 28.59 -24.66
CA GLY A 34 5.22 29.74 -24.03
C GLY A 34 5.40 29.50 -22.54
N GLN A 35 6.61 29.72 -22.03
CA GLN A 35 6.89 29.78 -20.59
C GLN A 35 6.13 30.96 -19.98
N ALA A 36 5.39 30.74 -18.91
CA ALA A 36 4.68 31.80 -18.20
C ALA A 36 5.45 32.20 -16.94
N GLU A 37 5.85 33.44 -16.89
CA GLU A 37 6.19 34.17 -15.65
C GLU A 37 4.89 34.52 -14.92
N GLY A 38 4.89 34.35 -13.59
CA GLY A 38 3.79 34.47 -12.67
C GLY A 38 2.64 35.40 -13.05
N SER A 39 1.51 34.81 -13.41
CA SER A 39 0.19 35.43 -13.40
C SER A 39 -0.73 34.61 -12.50
N ASP A 40 -1.62 35.28 -11.78
CA ASP A 40 -2.70 34.64 -10.99
C ASP A 40 -3.76 33.95 -11.88
N GLU A 41 -3.48 33.77 -13.18
CA GLU A 41 -4.38 33.09 -14.12
C GLU A 41 -4.25 31.58 -13.97
N LYS A 42 -5.39 30.91 -13.85
CA LYS A 42 -5.47 29.44 -13.85
C LYS A 42 -4.89 28.89 -15.16
N PRO A 43 -4.16 27.76 -15.10
CA PRO A 43 -3.63 27.12 -16.29
C PRO A 43 -4.70 26.83 -17.35
N GLU A 44 -4.37 26.96 -18.62
CA GLU A 44 -5.32 26.75 -19.75
C GLU A 44 -5.98 25.37 -19.76
N ASN A 45 -5.29 24.36 -19.23
CA ASN A 45 -5.78 22.99 -19.11
C ASN A 45 -6.51 22.68 -17.79
N SER A 46 -6.82 23.70 -16.97
CA SER A 46 -7.60 23.53 -15.76
C SER A 46 -9.09 23.48 -16.04
N ASN A 47 -9.75 22.40 -15.63
CA ASN A 47 -11.20 22.26 -15.71
C ASN A 47 -11.95 23.01 -14.61
N LEU A 48 -11.24 23.74 -13.76
CA LEU A 48 -11.83 24.58 -12.69
C LEU A 48 -12.20 25.99 -13.16
N ALA A 49 -11.81 26.39 -14.37
CA ALA A 49 -12.03 27.77 -14.85
C ALA A 49 -13.49 28.23 -14.77
N ASP A 50 -14.45 27.31 -14.98
CA ASP A 50 -15.89 27.59 -14.95
C ASP A 50 -16.54 27.27 -13.60
N LEU A 51 -15.77 26.83 -12.58
CA LEU A 51 -16.28 26.58 -11.24
C LEU A 51 -16.20 27.85 -10.39
N ASP A 52 -17.29 28.15 -9.68
CA ASP A 52 -17.30 29.20 -8.67
C ASP A 52 -16.74 28.65 -7.35
N GLU A 53 -15.60 29.17 -6.92
CA GLU A 53 -14.97 28.80 -5.64
C GLU A 53 -15.90 29.03 -4.44
N SER A 54 -16.83 30.00 -4.54
CA SER A 54 -17.83 30.25 -3.51
C SER A 54 -18.85 29.12 -3.37
N SER A 55 -18.95 28.25 -4.38
CA SER A 55 -19.82 27.05 -4.34
C SER A 55 -19.27 25.95 -3.41
N ILE A 56 -17.99 26.00 -3.07
CA ILE A 56 -17.40 25.02 -2.13
C ILE A 56 -17.90 25.28 -0.71
N PRO A 57 -18.54 24.29 -0.06
CA PRO A 57 -18.99 24.43 1.33
C PRO A 57 -17.84 24.83 2.26
N ALA A 58 -18.12 25.73 3.19
CA ALA A 58 -17.09 26.29 4.07
C ALA A 58 -16.33 25.22 4.90
N ASP A 59 -17.01 24.14 5.26
CA ASP A 59 -16.44 22.99 5.99
C ASP A 59 -15.59 22.07 5.11
N LYS A 60 -15.59 22.25 3.79
CA LYS A 60 -14.78 21.47 2.82
C LYS A 60 -13.58 22.26 2.31
N LYS A 61 -13.55 23.58 2.50
CA LYS A 61 -12.43 24.42 2.03
C LYS A 61 -11.07 23.94 2.57
N GLY A 62 -10.10 23.86 1.67
CA GLY A 62 -8.75 23.38 1.99
C GLY A 62 -8.61 21.87 2.23
N SER A 63 -9.68 21.10 2.01
CA SER A 63 -9.66 19.63 2.06
C SER A 63 -9.44 19.01 0.69
N ILE A 64 -9.31 17.68 0.60
CA ILE A 64 -9.26 16.96 -0.70
C ILE A 64 -10.60 17.06 -1.46
N LEU A 65 -11.67 17.48 -0.81
CA LEU A 65 -12.98 17.75 -1.45
C LEU A 65 -13.08 19.16 -2.01
N ASP A 66 -12.07 19.99 -1.80
CA ASP A 66 -11.92 21.32 -2.37
C ASP A 66 -10.87 21.27 -3.48
N PRO A 67 -11.28 21.13 -4.76
CA PRO A 67 -10.33 21.02 -5.85
C PRO A 67 -9.44 22.26 -6.00
N PHE A 68 -9.87 23.44 -5.57
CA PHE A 68 -9.06 24.65 -5.62
C PHE A 68 -7.84 24.59 -4.69
N SER A 69 -7.87 23.74 -3.65
CA SER A 69 -6.75 23.58 -2.71
C SER A 69 -5.57 22.79 -3.29
N TRP A 70 -5.78 21.99 -4.35
CA TRP A 70 -4.77 21.07 -4.88
C TRP A 70 -4.75 20.90 -6.40
N TYR A 71 -5.81 21.29 -7.13
CA TYR A 71 -5.95 21.04 -8.56
C TYR A 71 -5.11 21.97 -9.42
N ASP A 72 -5.20 23.29 -9.17
CA ASP A 72 -4.58 24.33 -9.97
C ASP A 72 -3.19 24.74 -9.43
N THR A 73 -2.37 23.77 -9.05
CA THR A 73 -0.97 24.07 -8.73
C THR A 73 -0.13 23.99 -9.99
N GLU A 74 0.87 24.86 -10.11
CA GLU A 74 1.78 24.89 -11.25
C GLU A 74 2.43 23.53 -11.52
N ASP A 75 2.99 22.92 -10.48
CA ASP A 75 3.58 21.59 -10.57
C ASP A 75 2.57 20.53 -11.03
N PHE A 76 1.37 20.55 -10.48
CA PHE A 76 0.31 19.62 -10.84
C PHE A 76 -0.05 19.72 -12.32
N ASN A 77 -0.26 20.92 -12.85
CA ASN A 77 -0.62 21.13 -14.25
C ASN A 77 0.49 20.71 -15.20
N VAL A 78 1.74 21.06 -14.92
CA VAL A 78 2.89 20.62 -15.72
C VAL A 78 2.96 19.10 -15.77
N THR A 79 2.62 18.43 -14.70
CA THR A 79 2.69 16.98 -14.61
C THR A 79 1.52 16.26 -15.29
N TYR A 80 0.35 16.90 -15.41
CA TYR A 80 -0.90 16.28 -15.91
C TYR A 80 -1.36 16.74 -17.28
N THR A 81 -0.58 17.51 -17.99
CA THR A 81 -0.91 17.86 -19.38
C THR A 81 -0.77 16.61 -20.27
N GLU A 82 -1.47 16.58 -21.40
CA GLU A 82 -1.33 15.53 -22.40
C GLU A 82 0.13 15.28 -22.79
N LYS A 83 0.92 16.35 -22.89
CA LYS A 83 2.34 16.29 -23.26
C LYS A 83 3.19 15.55 -22.22
N THR A 84 2.82 15.61 -20.95
CA THR A 84 3.62 15.04 -19.85
C THR A 84 3.13 13.68 -19.37
N VAL A 85 1.85 13.37 -19.52
CA VAL A 85 1.24 12.13 -19.02
C VAL A 85 0.49 11.35 -20.10
N GLY A 86 0.82 11.57 -21.35
CA GLY A 86 0.36 10.71 -22.45
C GLY A 86 -1.14 10.75 -22.69
N GLY A 87 -1.73 11.94 -22.77
CA GLY A 87 -3.13 12.11 -23.12
C GLY A 87 -4.11 12.00 -21.95
N LEU A 88 -3.60 11.92 -20.71
CA LEU A 88 -4.50 11.99 -19.55
C LEU A 88 -4.98 13.41 -19.34
N PRO A 89 -6.29 13.63 -19.23
CA PRO A 89 -6.82 14.92 -18.83
C PRO A 89 -6.37 15.25 -17.40
N ILE A 90 -6.31 16.53 -17.08
CA ILE A 90 -5.92 16.96 -15.74
C ILE A 90 -6.86 16.31 -14.75
N MET A 91 -6.29 15.47 -13.88
CA MET A 91 -6.98 14.68 -12.87
C MET A 91 -8.16 13.86 -13.34
N GLY A 92 -8.63 14.10 -14.55
CA GLY A 92 -9.81 13.44 -15.11
C GLY A 92 -11.11 13.66 -14.34
N LEU A 93 -11.22 14.64 -13.46
CA LEU A 93 -12.39 14.84 -12.60
C LEU A 93 -13.66 15.17 -13.37
N PHE A 94 -13.53 15.95 -14.43
CA PHE A 94 -14.65 16.45 -15.21
C PHE A 94 -14.69 15.90 -16.64
N ASP A 95 -13.68 15.11 -17.00
CA ASP A 95 -13.55 14.53 -18.30
C ASP A 95 -14.17 13.12 -18.36
N GLU A 96 -14.48 12.66 -19.56
CA GLU A 96 -14.85 11.27 -19.79
C GLU A 96 -13.67 10.35 -19.44
N TRP A 97 -13.97 9.12 -19.05
CA TRP A 97 -12.97 8.09 -18.76
C TRP A 97 -13.29 6.82 -19.54
N ASP A 98 -12.26 6.03 -19.80
CA ASP A 98 -12.38 4.77 -20.49
C ASP A 98 -11.90 3.60 -19.63
N ASP A 99 -12.81 2.68 -19.33
CA ASP A 99 -12.56 1.46 -18.57
C ASP A 99 -12.44 0.21 -19.45
N ASP A 100 -12.12 0.36 -20.75
CA ASP A 100 -11.98 -0.77 -21.68
C ASP A 100 -10.67 -1.53 -21.51
N ALA A 101 -9.68 -0.95 -20.83
CA ALA A 101 -8.40 -1.61 -20.64
C ALA A 101 -8.53 -2.89 -19.80
N GLN A 102 -7.68 -3.87 -20.11
CA GLN A 102 -7.58 -5.19 -19.51
C GLN A 102 -6.12 -5.44 -19.13
N ALA A 103 -5.86 -5.84 -17.88
CA ALA A 103 -4.50 -6.06 -17.42
C ALA A 103 -3.82 -7.24 -18.12
N ASN A 104 -4.53 -8.35 -18.30
CA ASN A 104 -4.05 -9.54 -18.98
C ASN A 104 -5.23 -10.43 -19.42
N GLU A 105 -4.94 -11.47 -20.20
CA GLU A 105 -5.95 -12.40 -20.77
C GLU A 105 -6.71 -13.24 -19.73
N HIS A 106 -6.22 -13.32 -18.49
CA HIS A 106 -6.82 -14.11 -17.42
C HIS A 106 -7.86 -13.36 -16.60
N VAL A 107 -8.01 -12.05 -16.78
CA VAL A 107 -8.93 -11.22 -16.01
C VAL A 107 -9.82 -10.37 -16.92
N PRO A 108 -11.03 -9.98 -16.51
CA PRO A 108 -11.89 -9.11 -17.32
C PRO A 108 -11.33 -7.68 -17.40
N ASN A 109 -11.75 -6.92 -18.44
CA ASN A 109 -11.50 -5.49 -18.51
C ASN A 109 -12.21 -4.75 -17.36
N LEU A 110 -11.82 -3.48 -17.13
CA LEU A 110 -12.33 -2.72 -15.99
C LEU A 110 -13.85 -2.48 -16.02
N LYS A 111 -14.49 -2.44 -17.19
CA LYS A 111 -15.96 -2.30 -17.30
C LYS A 111 -16.72 -3.49 -16.71
N LYS A 112 -16.07 -4.63 -16.64
CA LYS A 112 -16.66 -5.86 -16.08
C LYS A 112 -16.19 -6.07 -14.65
N PRO A 113 -17.06 -6.53 -13.73
CA PRO A 113 -16.66 -6.83 -12.37
C PRO A 113 -15.59 -7.91 -12.34
N PHE A 114 -14.63 -7.78 -11.43
CA PHE A 114 -13.72 -8.84 -11.08
C PHE A 114 -14.46 -9.82 -10.16
N GLU A 115 -14.40 -11.11 -10.48
CA GLU A 115 -15.15 -12.13 -9.71
C GLU A 115 -14.37 -12.54 -8.44
N TYR A 116 -14.36 -11.63 -7.44
CA TYR A 116 -13.71 -11.88 -6.15
C TYR A 116 -14.21 -13.18 -5.52
N GLY A 117 -13.28 -13.96 -4.96
CA GLY A 117 -13.57 -15.28 -4.41
C GLY A 117 -13.68 -16.43 -5.41
N LYS A 118 -13.72 -16.13 -6.73
CA LYS A 118 -13.63 -17.14 -7.81
C LYS A 118 -12.32 -17.03 -8.56
N MET A 119 -11.86 -15.80 -8.79
CA MET A 119 -10.58 -15.51 -9.41
C MET A 119 -9.63 -15.01 -8.32
N PRO A 120 -8.39 -15.53 -8.23
CA PRO A 120 -7.44 -15.03 -7.26
C PRO A 120 -6.95 -13.62 -7.65
N ILE A 121 -6.88 -12.75 -6.68
CA ILE A 121 -6.15 -11.48 -6.78
C ILE A 121 -4.66 -11.80 -6.94
N ARG A 122 -4.00 -11.21 -7.93
CA ARG A 122 -2.56 -11.26 -8.11
C ARG A 122 -2.04 -9.84 -8.16
N GLY A 123 -1.74 -9.30 -6.99
CA GLY A 123 -1.43 -7.90 -6.80
C GLY A 123 0.01 -7.64 -6.40
N VAL A 124 0.39 -6.37 -6.48
CA VAL A 124 1.65 -5.87 -5.97
C VAL A 124 1.45 -4.56 -5.22
N ASN A 125 2.23 -4.35 -4.17
CA ASN A 125 2.25 -3.10 -3.41
C ASN A 125 3.17 -2.07 -4.07
N LEU A 126 2.80 -0.79 -4.00
CA LEU A 126 3.68 0.35 -4.28
C LEU A 126 4.18 0.94 -2.96
N GLY A 127 4.81 0.10 -2.13
CA GLY A 127 5.38 0.49 -0.85
C GLY A 127 6.54 1.48 -1.00
N GLY A 128 6.77 2.29 0.03
CA GLY A 128 7.85 3.29 0.06
C GLY A 128 7.67 4.45 -0.92
N TRP A 129 6.52 4.60 -1.55
CA TRP A 129 6.23 5.67 -2.50
C TRP A 129 5.52 6.86 -1.85
N LEU A 130 4.20 6.77 -1.58
CA LEU A 130 3.41 7.86 -1.00
C LEU A 130 3.45 7.88 0.54
N ASN A 131 4.13 6.93 1.11
CA ASN A 131 4.50 6.77 2.49
C ASN A 131 5.89 6.13 2.49
N ILE A 132 6.94 6.87 2.86
CA ILE A 132 8.31 6.36 2.77
C ILE A 132 8.63 5.37 3.88
N GLU A 133 9.50 4.42 3.55
CA GLU A 133 9.93 3.37 4.48
C GLU A 133 11.45 3.16 4.39
N PRO A 134 12.17 3.16 5.53
CA PRO A 134 13.63 3.17 5.52
C PRO A 134 14.29 2.04 4.74
N PHE A 135 13.77 0.81 4.76
CA PHE A 135 14.40 -0.29 4.03
C PHE A 135 14.11 -0.25 2.51
N ILE A 136 13.01 0.38 2.10
CA ILE A 136 12.66 0.54 0.67
C ILE A 136 13.47 1.68 0.05
N THR A 137 13.59 2.80 0.78
CA THR A 137 14.27 4.01 0.33
C THR A 137 15.37 4.45 1.32
N PRO A 138 16.39 3.60 1.56
CA PRO A 138 17.43 3.88 2.55
C PRO A 138 18.23 5.16 2.28
N SER A 139 18.27 5.65 1.05
CA SER A 139 18.99 6.89 0.70
C SER A 139 18.51 8.13 1.47
N PHE A 140 17.26 8.14 1.96
CA PHE A 140 16.77 9.21 2.83
C PHE A 140 17.42 9.19 4.21
N PHE A 141 17.85 8.02 4.69
CA PHE A 141 18.27 7.78 6.08
C PHE A 141 19.77 7.56 6.23
N GLU A 142 20.46 6.98 5.23
CA GLU A 142 21.88 6.61 5.27
C GLU A 142 22.84 7.78 5.53
N LYS A 143 22.45 8.99 5.19
CA LYS A 143 23.25 10.19 5.43
C LYS A 143 23.27 10.65 6.90
N TYR A 144 22.42 10.07 7.72
CA TYR A 144 22.32 10.39 9.14
C TYR A 144 22.95 9.26 9.97
N SER A 145 23.57 9.63 11.08
CA SER A 145 24.00 8.63 12.06
C SER A 145 22.81 8.15 12.89
N SER A 146 22.92 6.98 13.49
CA SER A 146 21.87 6.46 14.40
C SER A 146 21.61 7.39 15.60
N LYS A 147 22.58 8.25 15.96
CA LYS A 147 22.43 9.23 17.04
C LYS A 147 21.56 10.44 16.66
N ASP A 148 21.39 10.67 15.38
CA ASP A 148 20.54 11.77 14.88
C ASP A 148 19.05 11.47 15.06
N GLY A 149 18.67 10.22 15.28
CA GLY A 149 17.29 9.79 15.51
C GLY A 149 16.37 9.94 14.31
N ILE A 150 16.93 9.96 13.08
CA ILE A 150 16.15 10.04 11.84
C ILE A 150 15.83 8.62 11.39
N ILE A 151 14.59 8.18 11.65
CA ILE A 151 14.19 6.76 11.57
C ILE A 151 12.90 6.50 10.80
N ASP A 152 12.17 7.55 10.45
CA ASP A 152 10.86 7.49 9.77
C ASP A 152 10.58 8.81 9.03
N GLU A 153 9.43 8.90 8.37
CA GLU A 153 9.01 10.10 7.63
C GLU A 153 8.79 11.29 8.56
N TYR A 154 8.26 11.06 9.78
CA TYR A 154 8.04 12.09 10.78
C TYR A 154 9.37 12.78 11.15
N THR A 155 10.34 12.02 11.62
CA THR A 155 11.64 12.53 12.06
C THR A 155 12.46 13.10 10.90
N LEU A 156 12.30 12.57 9.69
CA LEU A 156 12.92 13.13 8.49
C LEU A 156 12.36 14.52 8.18
N CYS A 157 11.03 14.68 8.15
CA CYS A 157 10.40 15.97 7.87
C CYS A 157 10.64 16.99 8.99
N GLU A 158 10.63 16.55 10.26
CA GLU A 158 11.01 17.40 11.39
C GLU A 158 12.44 17.94 11.23
N LYS A 159 13.39 17.08 10.82
CA LYS A 159 14.79 17.46 10.56
C LYS A 159 14.96 18.41 9.40
N LEU A 160 14.22 18.20 8.31
CA LEU A 160 14.34 18.99 7.08
C LEU A 160 13.60 20.34 7.19
N GLY A 161 12.57 20.41 8.01
CA GLY A 161 11.60 21.49 8.01
C GLY A 161 10.63 21.39 6.82
N THR A 162 9.47 22.04 6.94
CA THR A 162 8.32 21.87 6.02
C THR A 162 8.68 22.06 4.55
N ASP A 163 9.33 23.15 4.19
CA ASP A 163 9.63 23.46 2.78
C ASP A 163 10.63 22.49 2.15
N GLN A 164 11.67 22.12 2.89
CA GLN A 164 12.67 21.20 2.36
C GLN A 164 12.13 19.76 2.33
N CYS A 165 11.30 19.38 3.31
CA CYS A 165 10.62 18.09 3.29
C CYS A 165 9.69 17.99 2.08
N ALA A 166 8.89 19.03 1.81
CA ALA A 166 8.00 19.07 0.64
C ALA A 166 8.78 18.87 -0.66
N LYS A 167 9.84 19.64 -0.89
CA LYS A 167 10.68 19.50 -2.10
C LYS A 167 11.31 18.10 -2.21
N THR A 168 11.75 17.54 -1.08
CA THR A 168 12.41 16.23 -1.05
C THR A 168 11.44 15.10 -1.38
N LEU A 169 10.26 15.09 -0.73
CA LEU A 169 9.27 14.05 -0.94
C LEU A 169 8.57 14.19 -2.30
N GLU A 170 8.30 15.40 -2.76
CA GLU A 170 7.70 15.58 -4.08
C GLU A 170 8.64 15.12 -5.21
N LYS A 171 9.95 15.39 -5.09
CA LYS A 171 10.95 14.83 -6.01
C LYS A 171 10.91 13.29 -6.00
N HIS A 172 10.74 12.67 -4.83
CA HIS A 172 10.59 11.23 -4.71
C HIS A 172 9.29 10.75 -5.36
N TYR A 173 8.14 11.34 -5.03
CA TYR A 173 6.84 10.95 -5.58
C TYR A 173 6.82 11.02 -7.10
N SER A 174 7.43 12.05 -7.69
CA SER A 174 7.48 12.25 -9.15
C SER A 174 8.46 11.32 -9.89
N SER A 175 9.42 10.70 -9.19
CA SER A 175 10.49 9.92 -9.83
C SER A 175 10.44 8.42 -9.53
N PHE A 176 9.98 8.02 -8.34
CA PHE A 176 10.02 6.62 -7.88
C PHE A 176 8.98 5.75 -8.60
N VAL A 177 7.75 6.26 -8.76
CA VAL A 177 6.68 5.61 -9.54
C VAL A 177 6.26 6.51 -10.70
N LYS A 178 6.14 5.95 -11.88
CA LYS A 178 5.77 6.63 -13.13
C LYS A 178 4.72 5.81 -13.88
N LYS A 179 4.14 6.37 -14.94
CA LYS A 179 3.24 5.64 -15.84
C LYS A 179 3.85 4.31 -16.30
N LYS A 180 5.13 4.33 -16.70
CA LYS A 180 5.85 3.12 -17.10
C LYS A 180 5.87 2.02 -16.04
N THR A 181 5.85 2.38 -14.76
CA THR A 181 5.78 1.41 -13.67
C THR A 181 4.50 0.59 -13.74
N PHE A 182 3.37 1.21 -14.04
CA PHE A 182 2.08 0.50 -14.20
C PHE A 182 2.08 -0.40 -15.45
N GLU A 183 2.70 0.03 -16.53
CA GLU A 183 2.89 -0.78 -17.72
C GLU A 183 3.76 -2.02 -17.42
N GLU A 184 4.88 -1.85 -16.71
CA GLU A 184 5.77 -2.94 -16.29
C GLU A 184 5.05 -3.92 -15.34
N ILE A 185 4.23 -3.44 -14.40
CA ILE A 185 3.40 -4.26 -13.50
C ILE A 185 2.39 -5.08 -14.29
N ARG A 186 1.65 -4.45 -15.19
CA ARG A 186 0.74 -5.16 -16.13
C ARG A 186 1.49 -6.22 -16.93
N ASP A 187 2.66 -5.86 -17.47
CA ASP A 187 3.46 -6.76 -18.31
C ASP A 187 4.04 -7.92 -17.51
N ALA A 188 4.24 -7.80 -16.20
CA ALA A 188 4.56 -8.90 -15.30
C ALA A 188 3.34 -9.80 -14.97
N GLY A 189 2.15 -9.40 -15.42
CA GLY A 189 0.92 -10.20 -15.33
C GLY A 189 0.04 -9.92 -14.12
N PHE A 190 0.33 -8.89 -13.35
CA PHE A 190 -0.53 -8.47 -12.24
C PHE A 190 -1.88 -7.94 -12.73
N ASP A 191 -2.86 -8.00 -11.86
CA ASP A 191 -4.22 -7.51 -12.09
C ASP A 191 -4.66 -6.43 -11.09
N HIS A 192 -3.94 -6.31 -9.96
CA HIS A 192 -4.21 -5.33 -8.92
C HIS A 192 -2.93 -4.64 -8.44
N VAL A 193 -3.10 -3.41 -7.95
CA VAL A 193 -2.06 -2.63 -7.26
C VAL A 193 -2.60 -2.13 -5.93
N ARG A 194 -1.89 -2.39 -4.82
CA ARG A 194 -2.17 -1.80 -3.50
C ARG A 194 -1.28 -0.58 -3.33
N ILE A 195 -1.89 0.56 -2.95
CA ILE A 195 -1.18 1.84 -2.84
C ILE A 195 -1.23 2.32 -1.39
N PRO A 196 -0.14 2.11 -0.63
CA PRO A 196 0.03 2.64 0.71
C PRO A 196 0.18 4.16 0.72
N PHE A 197 -0.54 4.84 1.65
CA PHE A 197 -0.41 6.27 1.91
C PHE A 197 -0.66 6.60 3.37
N GLY A 198 -0.06 7.69 3.84
CA GLY A 198 -0.32 8.20 5.18
C GLY A 198 -1.50 9.18 5.22
N TYR A 199 -2.07 9.40 6.41
CA TYR A 199 -3.19 10.33 6.62
C TYR A 199 -2.89 11.76 6.17
N TRP A 200 -1.62 12.17 6.14
CA TRP A 200 -1.18 13.49 5.68
C TRP A 200 -1.43 13.72 4.18
N MET A 201 -1.72 12.67 3.43
CA MET A 201 -2.23 12.79 2.08
C MET A 201 -3.58 13.53 2.05
N VAL A 202 -4.38 13.40 3.10
CA VAL A 202 -5.71 14.02 3.23
C VAL A 202 -5.61 15.31 4.05
N THR A 203 -5.02 15.24 5.23
CA THR A 203 -4.90 16.38 6.14
C THR A 203 -3.73 16.18 7.11
N THR A 204 -3.27 17.27 7.72
CA THR A 204 -2.33 17.27 8.84
C THR A 204 -2.96 17.94 10.05
N TYR A 205 -2.41 17.70 11.23
CA TYR A 205 -2.84 18.29 12.50
C TYR A 205 -1.73 19.13 13.11
N ASP A 206 -2.09 19.96 14.09
CA ASP A 206 -1.12 20.84 14.78
C ASP A 206 0.05 20.02 15.33
N GLY A 207 1.27 20.42 14.98
CA GLY A 207 2.50 19.74 15.37
C GLY A 207 2.95 18.62 14.44
N ASP A 208 2.21 18.29 13.38
CA ASP A 208 2.65 17.35 12.37
C ASP A 208 3.72 17.97 11.46
N PRO A 209 4.87 17.31 11.25
CA PRO A 209 5.91 17.79 10.33
C PRO A 209 5.66 17.34 8.88
N TYR A 210 4.66 16.51 8.64
CA TYR A 210 4.38 15.91 7.33
C TYR A 210 3.95 16.92 6.27
N VAL A 211 4.13 16.56 5.01
CA VAL A 211 3.75 17.36 3.85
C VAL A 211 2.29 17.10 3.49
N LYS A 212 1.44 18.10 3.75
CA LYS A 212 -0.01 18.00 3.51
C LYS A 212 -0.33 17.91 2.01
N GLN A 213 -1.18 16.96 1.62
CA GLN A 213 -1.84 16.83 0.30
C GLN A 213 -0.94 16.69 -0.93
N THR A 214 0.38 16.78 -0.82
CA THR A 214 1.26 16.62 -1.99
C THR A 214 1.12 15.22 -2.59
N SER A 215 1.13 14.17 -1.77
CA SER A 215 0.96 12.79 -2.23
C SER A 215 -0.42 12.50 -2.84
N TRP A 216 -1.46 13.29 -2.52
CA TRP A 216 -2.80 13.17 -3.09
C TRP A 216 -2.81 13.29 -4.61
N ARG A 217 -2.11 14.26 -5.16
CA ARG A 217 -2.01 14.47 -6.61
C ARG A 217 -1.38 13.26 -7.31
N TYR A 218 -0.39 12.65 -6.67
CA TYR A 218 0.30 11.46 -7.20
C TYR A 218 -0.57 10.21 -7.13
N LEU A 219 -1.40 10.06 -6.09
CA LEU A 219 -2.42 9.00 -6.04
C LEU A 219 -3.40 9.11 -7.20
N LEU A 220 -3.90 10.31 -7.50
CA LEU A 220 -4.84 10.50 -8.60
C LEU A 220 -4.20 10.19 -9.96
N ARG A 221 -2.92 10.53 -10.15
CA ARG A 221 -2.14 10.09 -11.32
C ARG A 221 -2.07 8.58 -11.42
N ALA A 222 -1.72 7.94 -10.32
CA ALA A 222 -1.60 6.48 -10.22
C ALA A 222 -2.90 5.79 -10.65
N ILE A 223 -4.04 6.32 -10.21
CA ILE A 223 -5.36 5.78 -10.57
C ILE A 223 -5.58 5.82 -12.08
N GLU A 224 -5.25 6.92 -12.74
CA GLU A 224 -5.42 7.01 -14.18
C GLU A 224 -4.38 6.18 -14.97
N TRP A 225 -3.14 6.05 -14.48
CA TRP A 225 -2.16 5.14 -15.08
C TRP A 225 -2.56 3.67 -14.90
N ALA A 226 -3.13 3.32 -13.74
CA ALA A 226 -3.69 1.99 -13.51
C ALA A 226 -4.88 1.73 -14.47
N ARG A 227 -5.79 2.70 -14.63
CA ARG A 227 -6.90 2.63 -15.58
C ARG A 227 -6.43 2.31 -16.99
N GLN A 228 -5.45 3.06 -17.50
CA GLN A 228 -4.86 2.81 -18.83
C GLN A 228 -4.19 1.44 -18.95
N SER A 229 -3.71 0.89 -17.85
CA SER A 229 -3.06 -0.43 -17.79
C SER A 229 -4.05 -1.57 -17.50
N GLY A 230 -5.32 -1.28 -17.24
CA GLY A 230 -6.34 -2.27 -16.88
C GLY A 230 -6.18 -2.86 -15.47
N LEU A 231 -5.36 -2.22 -14.63
CA LEU A 231 -5.09 -2.64 -13.25
C LEU A 231 -6.14 -2.07 -12.30
N ARG A 232 -6.60 -2.86 -11.34
CA ARG A 232 -7.49 -2.43 -10.26
C ARG A 232 -6.70 -1.98 -9.04
N ILE A 233 -7.30 -1.12 -8.23
CA ILE A 233 -6.61 -0.53 -7.08
C ILE A 233 -7.23 -0.99 -5.77
N ASN A 234 -6.35 -1.33 -4.83
CA ASN A 234 -6.60 -1.38 -3.39
C ASN A 234 -6.00 -0.12 -2.75
N LEU A 235 -6.85 0.77 -2.26
CA LEU A 235 -6.41 1.91 -1.45
C LEU A 235 -6.01 1.41 -0.06
N ASP A 236 -4.92 1.94 0.50
CA ASP A 236 -4.42 1.49 1.79
C ASP A 236 -4.00 2.66 2.68
N LEU A 237 -4.82 2.96 3.68
CA LEU A 237 -4.44 3.90 4.74
C LEU A 237 -3.38 3.24 5.63
N HIS A 238 -2.11 3.45 5.26
CA HIS A 238 -0.94 2.81 5.86
C HIS A 238 -0.44 3.49 7.14
N GLY A 239 -0.68 4.78 7.28
CA GLY A 239 -0.38 5.57 8.46
C GLY A 239 -1.60 6.33 8.96
N ALA A 240 -2.08 6.01 10.18
CA ALA A 240 -3.19 6.69 10.84
C ALA A 240 -2.70 7.72 11.87
N PRO A 241 -3.49 8.78 12.19
CA PRO A 241 -3.15 9.74 13.23
C PRO A 241 -2.77 9.06 14.55
N GLY A 242 -1.63 9.45 15.11
CA GLY A 242 -1.11 8.88 16.34
C GLY A 242 -0.39 7.54 16.19
N SER A 243 -0.26 6.99 14.98
CA SER A 243 0.25 5.66 14.65
C SER A 243 -0.60 4.50 15.22
N GLN A 244 -1.04 3.62 14.34
CA GLN A 244 -1.85 2.45 14.69
C GLN A 244 -1.04 1.24 15.15
N ASN A 245 0.29 1.26 14.97
CA ASN A 245 1.15 0.12 15.31
C ASN A 245 2.50 0.50 15.94
N GLY A 246 2.89 1.78 15.94
CA GLY A 246 4.15 2.24 16.51
C GLY A 246 5.39 1.88 15.67
N TRP A 247 5.22 1.44 14.42
CA TRP A 247 6.31 1.15 13.49
C TRP A 247 6.59 2.31 12.53
N ASN A 248 7.79 2.33 11.96
CA ASN A 248 8.23 3.41 11.09
C ASN A 248 7.35 3.59 9.85
N HIS A 249 6.83 2.50 9.29
CA HIS A 249 5.97 2.53 8.10
C HIS A 249 4.56 3.10 8.36
N SER A 250 4.15 3.31 9.61
CA SER A 250 2.96 4.12 9.92
C SER A 250 3.24 5.64 9.84
N GLY A 251 4.45 6.02 9.42
CA GLY A 251 4.96 7.38 9.34
C GLY A 251 5.68 7.85 10.60
N ARG A 252 5.40 7.27 11.77
CA ARG A 252 6.04 7.61 13.05
C ARG A 252 6.25 6.38 13.92
N GLN A 253 7.52 6.07 14.17
CA GLN A 253 7.90 5.01 15.10
C GLN A 253 7.76 5.47 16.55
N GLY A 254 7.31 4.57 17.43
CA GLY A 254 7.24 4.83 18.87
C GLY A 254 5.95 4.31 19.50
N ALA A 255 5.30 5.14 20.30
CA ALA A 255 4.06 4.78 20.96
C ALA A 255 2.89 4.65 19.99
N ILE A 256 2.01 3.67 20.24
CA ILE A 256 0.72 3.59 19.57
C ILE A 256 -0.19 4.64 20.20
N GLY A 257 -0.60 5.62 19.41
CA GLY A 257 -1.50 6.70 19.84
C GLY A 257 -2.87 6.68 19.14
N TRP A 258 -3.13 5.68 18.30
CA TRP A 258 -4.43 5.42 17.70
C TRP A 258 -5.22 4.42 18.55
N LEU A 259 -6.43 4.77 18.98
CA LEU A 259 -7.26 4.00 19.93
C LEU A 259 -6.54 3.66 21.26
N ASN A 260 -5.39 4.26 21.51
CA ASN A 260 -4.56 4.01 22.68
C ASN A 260 -3.92 5.31 23.19
N GLY A 261 -3.60 5.37 24.49
CA GLY A 261 -3.01 6.56 25.10
C GLY A 261 -3.97 7.74 25.23
N THR A 262 -3.43 8.90 25.59
CA THR A 262 -4.23 10.10 25.95
C THR A 262 -5.10 10.60 24.80
N ASP A 263 -4.58 10.61 23.58
CA ASP A 263 -5.26 11.11 22.38
C ASP A 263 -5.85 9.99 21.51
N GLY A 264 -5.93 8.77 22.04
CA GLY A 264 -6.35 7.60 21.28
C GLY A 264 -7.74 7.72 20.65
N GLU A 265 -8.71 8.20 21.41
CA GLU A 265 -10.07 8.44 20.91
C GLU A 265 -10.13 9.60 19.92
N LEU A 266 -9.37 10.66 20.15
CA LEU A 266 -9.25 11.79 19.22
C LEU A 266 -8.67 11.35 17.88
N ASN A 267 -7.59 10.56 17.90
CA ASN A 267 -6.95 10.04 16.69
C ASN A 267 -7.84 9.04 15.95
N ALA A 268 -8.59 8.23 16.67
CA ALA A 268 -9.61 7.34 16.11
C ALA A 268 -10.73 8.13 15.41
N LYS A 269 -11.20 9.24 16.02
CA LYS A 269 -12.18 10.14 15.39
C LYS A 269 -11.62 10.84 14.16
N ARG A 270 -10.37 11.33 14.22
CA ARG A 270 -9.66 11.92 13.07
C ARG A 270 -9.57 10.94 11.91
N THR A 271 -9.32 9.65 12.19
CA THR A 271 -9.28 8.61 11.16
C THR A 271 -10.64 8.38 10.50
N LEU A 272 -11.74 8.45 11.24
CA LEU A 272 -13.09 8.41 10.65
C LEU A 272 -13.35 9.62 9.76
N GLU A 273 -12.91 10.82 10.14
CA GLU A 273 -13.03 12.02 9.31
C GLU A 273 -12.21 11.91 8.01
N ILE A 274 -11.02 11.35 8.09
CA ILE A 274 -10.18 11.04 6.92
C ILE A 274 -10.91 10.08 5.99
N HIS A 275 -11.49 9.01 6.52
CA HIS A 275 -12.29 8.09 5.69
C HIS A 275 -13.52 8.75 5.11
N HIS A 276 -14.17 9.66 5.83
CA HIS A 276 -15.31 10.40 5.30
C HIS A 276 -14.93 11.22 4.07
N GLN A 277 -13.79 11.89 4.09
CA GLN A 277 -13.31 12.64 2.93
C GLN A 277 -12.92 11.71 1.77
N LEU A 278 -12.18 10.65 2.04
CA LEU A 278 -11.77 9.66 1.02
C LEU A 278 -12.97 8.94 0.41
N SER A 279 -13.89 8.43 1.24
CA SER A 279 -15.05 7.69 0.76
C SER A 279 -16.03 8.59 -0.02
N THR A 280 -16.21 9.84 0.41
CA THR A 280 -16.98 10.83 -0.35
C THR A 280 -16.35 11.08 -1.72
N PHE A 281 -15.04 11.26 -1.80
CA PHE A 281 -14.35 11.48 -3.06
C PHE A 281 -14.42 10.24 -3.98
N PHE A 282 -14.09 9.06 -3.46
CA PHE A 282 -14.04 7.83 -4.26
C PHE A 282 -15.39 7.17 -4.51
N SER A 283 -16.49 7.67 -3.93
CA SER A 283 -17.85 7.24 -4.29
C SER A 283 -18.30 7.71 -5.67
N GLN A 284 -17.57 8.62 -6.31
CA GLN A 284 -17.88 9.11 -7.65
C GLN A 284 -17.87 7.97 -8.68
N PRO A 285 -18.78 8.01 -9.70
CA PRO A 285 -18.89 6.96 -10.72
C PRO A 285 -17.56 6.64 -11.43
N ARG A 286 -16.70 7.64 -11.61
CA ARG A 286 -15.39 7.52 -12.23
C ARG A 286 -14.51 6.48 -11.56
N TYR A 287 -14.61 6.31 -10.24
CA TYR A 287 -13.72 5.45 -9.45
C TYR A 287 -14.28 4.04 -9.22
N LYS A 288 -15.55 3.81 -9.51
CA LYS A 288 -16.25 2.57 -9.17
C LYS A 288 -15.59 1.31 -9.76
N ASN A 289 -15.10 1.38 -10.99
CA ASN A 289 -14.53 0.23 -11.69
C ASN A 289 -13.02 0.08 -11.49
N ILE A 290 -12.36 1.11 -10.93
CA ILE A 290 -10.91 1.13 -10.76
C ILE A 290 -10.51 0.95 -9.29
N VAL A 291 -11.15 1.64 -8.35
CA VAL A 291 -10.96 1.47 -6.90
C VAL A 291 -11.93 0.40 -6.43
N THR A 292 -11.55 -0.85 -6.59
CA THR A 292 -12.42 -2.01 -6.33
C THR A 292 -12.18 -2.65 -4.96
N LEU A 293 -11.06 -2.31 -4.32
CA LEU A 293 -10.72 -2.64 -2.95
C LEU A 293 -10.41 -1.36 -2.18
N TYR A 294 -10.88 -1.27 -0.93
CA TYR A 294 -10.73 -0.10 -0.09
C TYR A 294 -10.27 -0.52 1.32
N GLY A 295 -8.98 -0.32 1.60
CA GLY A 295 -8.35 -0.62 2.89
C GLY A 295 -8.71 0.41 3.95
N ILE A 296 -9.10 -0.09 5.13
CA ILE A 296 -9.56 0.75 6.24
C ILE A 296 -8.36 1.28 7.04
N VAL A 297 -7.57 0.41 7.65
CA VAL A 297 -6.32 0.76 8.34
C VAL A 297 -5.35 -0.41 8.22
N ASN A 298 -4.13 -0.11 7.80
CA ASN A 298 -3.05 -1.08 7.71
C ASN A 298 -2.55 -1.49 9.09
N GLU A 299 -2.45 -2.80 9.35
CA GLU A 299 -1.76 -3.39 10.50
C GLU A 299 -2.06 -2.70 11.86
N PRO A 300 -3.32 -2.56 12.29
CA PRO A 300 -3.61 -2.10 13.64
C PRO A 300 -3.07 -3.15 14.63
N ARG A 301 -2.13 -2.77 15.50
CA ARG A 301 -1.42 -3.72 16.36
C ARG A 301 -2.25 -4.16 17.55
N MET A 302 -3.27 -4.99 17.29
CA MET A 302 -4.29 -5.41 18.27
C MET A 302 -3.72 -6.19 19.46
N VAL A 303 -2.53 -6.78 19.32
CA VAL A 303 -1.84 -7.45 20.44
C VAL A 303 -1.37 -6.49 21.54
N ASP A 304 -1.28 -5.20 21.24
CA ASP A 304 -0.90 -4.14 22.19
C ASP A 304 -2.03 -3.13 22.44
N MET A 305 -3.24 -3.41 21.95
CA MET A 305 -4.43 -2.57 22.12
C MET A 305 -5.61 -3.42 22.64
N ASP A 306 -6.72 -2.77 23.02
CA ASP A 306 -7.96 -3.49 23.28
C ASP A 306 -8.60 -3.96 21.96
N PRO A 307 -8.63 -5.29 21.67
CA PRO A 307 -9.22 -5.81 20.46
C PRO A 307 -10.69 -5.42 20.27
N SER A 308 -11.45 -5.29 21.36
CA SER A 308 -12.87 -4.92 21.32
C SER A 308 -13.04 -3.48 20.84
N ALA A 309 -12.15 -2.58 21.26
CA ALA A 309 -12.15 -1.19 20.81
C ALA A 309 -11.83 -1.10 19.30
N VAL A 310 -10.83 -1.86 18.81
CA VAL A 310 -10.47 -1.91 17.38
C VAL A 310 -11.62 -2.46 16.55
N ILE A 311 -12.23 -3.58 16.95
CA ILE A 311 -13.37 -4.18 16.24
C ILE A 311 -14.57 -3.22 16.20
N SER A 312 -14.90 -2.58 17.33
CA SER A 312 -15.99 -1.61 17.41
C SER A 312 -15.74 -0.39 16.53
N TRP A 313 -14.50 0.12 16.50
CA TRP A 313 -14.11 1.22 15.62
C TRP A 313 -14.21 0.82 14.14
N THR A 314 -13.70 -0.37 13.79
CA THR A 314 -13.76 -0.91 12.41
C THR A 314 -15.20 -1.03 11.93
N SER A 315 -16.12 -1.52 12.77
CA SER A 315 -17.56 -1.58 12.45
C SER A 315 -18.14 -0.20 12.18
N LYS A 316 -17.76 0.83 12.97
CA LYS A 316 -18.17 2.22 12.74
C LYS A 316 -17.64 2.77 11.42
N ALA A 317 -16.37 2.50 11.11
CA ALA A 317 -15.73 2.90 9.86
C ALA A 317 -16.43 2.27 8.65
N ILE A 318 -16.68 0.95 8.68
CA ILE A 318 -17.43 0.23 7.64
C ILE A 318 -18.78 0.90 7.41
N SER A 319 -19.54 1.11 8.47
CA SER A 319 -20.89 1.71 8.41
C SER A 319 -20.84 3.12 7.81
N GLN A 320 -19.83 3.92 8.13
CA GLN A 320 -19.66 5.26 7.59
C GLN A 320 -19.28 5.23 6.12
N ILE A 321 -18.26 4.45 5.75
CA ILE A 321 -17.76 4.33 4.37
C ILE A 321 -18.89 3.84 3.44
N ARG A 322 -19.75 2.91 3.91
CA ARG A 322 -20.92 2.47 3.15
C ARG A 322 -21.97 3.58 3.00
N ARG A 323 -22.24 4.36 4.05
CA ARG A 323 -23.16 5.52 3.96
C ARG A 323 -22.64 6.58 3.01
N ASP A 324 -21.34 6.76 2.88
CA ASP A 324 -20.71 7.71 1.97
C ASP A 324 -20.77 7.24 0.49
N GLY A 325 -21.19 6.00 0.24
CA GLY A 325 -21.49 5.48 -1.11
C GLY A 325 -20.45 4.52 -1.70
N ILE A 326 -19.43 4.11 -0.94
CA ILE A 326 -18.46 3.12 -1.42
C ILE A 326 -19.11 1.75 -1.58
N THR A 327 -18.98 1.19 -2.79
CA THR A 327 -19.44 -0.17 -3.15
C THR A 327 -18.30 -1.17 -3.31
N ALA A 328 -17.06 -0.72 -3.28
CA ALA A 328 -15.86 -1.56 -3.30
C ALA A 328 -15.84 -2.57 -2.15
N VAL A 329 -15.12 -3.67 -2.29
CA VAL A 329 -14.81 -4.58 -1.18
C VAL A 329 -14.00 -3.80 -0.14
N LEU A 330 -14.47 -3.77 1.12
CA LEU A 330 -13.72 -3.13 2.21
C LEU A 330 -12.73 -4.13 2.78
N VAL A 331 -11.49 -3.70 2.92
CA VAL A 331 -10.38 -4.51 3.39
C VAL A 331 -9.98 -4.06 4.79
N PHE A 332 -9.90 -4.99 5.73
CA PHE A 332 -9.44 -4.72 7.09
C PHE A 332 -8.36 -5.71 7.51
N GLY A 333 -7.31 -5.20 8.19
CA GLY A 333 -6.18 -6.01 8.63
C GLY A 333 -6.55 -6.93 9.80
N ASP A 334 -5.93 -8.13 9.85
CA ASP A 334 -6.10 -9.11 10.93
C ASP A 334 -5.55 -8.63 12.28
N GLY A 335 -4.76 -7.57 12.28
CA GLY A 335 -4.23 -6.91 13.47
C GLY A 335 -3.29 -7.78 14.31
N PHE A 336 -2.69 -8.81 13.72
CA PHE A 336 -1.90 -9.85 14.41
C PHE A 336 -2.69 -10.58 15.51
N PHE A 337 -4.01 -10.48 15.45
CA PHE A 337 -4.93 -11.08 16.41
C PHE A 337 -5.07 -12.60 16.20
N GLY A 338 -4.66 -13.08 15.02
CA GLY A 338 -4.76 -14.47 14.58
C GLY A 338 -6.07 -14.74 13.84
N LEU A 339 -5.97 -15.38 12.66
CA LEU A 339 -7.10 -15.57 11.74
C LEU A 339 -8.28 -16.30 12.37
N ASP A 340 -8.05 -17.30 13.24
CA ASP A 340 -9.10 -18.05 13.90
C ASP A 340 -9.95 -17.20 14.86
N ASN A 341 -9.37 -16.12 15.40
CA ASN A 341 -10.06 -15.21 16.31
C ASN A 341 -11.07 -14.29 15.62
N TRP A 342 -11.09 -14.26 14.29
CA TRP A 342 -12.03 -13.45 13.51
C TRP A 342 -13.34 -14.16 13.20
N GLN A 343 -13.48 -15.46 13.54
CA GLN A 343 -14.75 -16.16 13.40
C GLN A 343 -15.87 -15.43 14.16
N GLY A 344 -17.00 -15.20 13.49
CA GLY A 344 -18.18 -14.57 14.09
C GLY A 344 -18.05 -13.05 14.33
N LYS A 345 -16.98 -12.38 13.85
CA LYS A 345 -16.79 -10.94 14.00
C LYS A 345 -16.94 -10.23 12.65
N LEU A 346 -17.48 -8.99 12.67
CA LEU A 346 -17.64 -8.13 11.49
C LEU A 346 -18.35 -8.80 10.30
N GLN A 347 -19.28 -9.72 10.55
CA GLN A 347 -19.94 -10.53 9.50
C GLN A 347 -21.29 -9.95 9.03
N ASP A 348 -21.62 -8.69 9.40
CA ASP A 348 -22.86 -8.02 9.02
C ASP A 348 -22.80 -7.37 7.62
N ASP A 349 -21.62 -7.24 7.02
CA ASP A 349 -21.39 -6.77 5.65
C ASP A 349 -20.74 -7.90 4.84
N ASP A 350 -21.43 -8.40 3.82
CA ASP A 350 -20.96 -9.52 2.99
C ASP A 350 -19.83 -9.14 2.03
N ASN A 351 -19.53 -7.85 1.89
CA ASN A 351 -18.50 -7.33 0.98
C ASN A 351 -17.24 -6.87 1.74
N LEU A 352 -16.83 -7.67 2.73
CA LEU A 352 -15.61 -7.47 3.51
C LEU A 352 -14.57 -8.53 3.18
N LEU A 353 -13.31 -8.14 3.27
CA LEU A 353 -12.14 -8.98 3.04
C LEU A 353 -11.15 -8.80 4.20
N LEU A 354 -10.84 -9.91 4.87
CA LEU A 354 -9.80 -9.95 5.91
C LEU A 354 -8.43 -10.00 5.23
N ASP A 355 -7.54 -9.10 5.65
CA ASP A 355 -6.18 -9.00 5.14
C ASP A 355 -5.18 -9.49 6.19
N VAL A 356 -4.38 -10.49 5.83
CA VAL A 356 -3.28 -11.00 6.65
C VAL A 356 -1.94 -10.73 5.97
N HIS A 357 -0.91 -10.41 6.75
CA HIS A 357 0.45 -10.24 6.27
C HIS A 357 1.32 -11.40 6.72
N GLN A 358 2.05 -12.02 5.79
CA GLN A 358 2.78 -13.27 6.03
C GLN A 358 4.27 -13.15 5.66
N TYR A 359 5.10 -13.17 6.69
CA TYR A 359 6.56 -13.14 6.56
C TYR A 359 7.18 -14.14 7.53
N VAL A 360 8.16 -14.92 7.07
CA VAL A 360 8.89 -15.87 7.96
C VAL A 360 9.91 -15.19 8.85
N ILE A 361 10.29 -13.96 8.56
CA ILE A 361 11.48 -13.31 9.16
C ILE A 361 11.22 -12.60 10.48
N PHE A 362 9.98 -12.22 10.77
CA PHE A 362 9.64 -11.49 11.99
C PHE A 362 9.30 -12.40 13.18
N ASN A 363 9.12 -13.70 12.93
CA ASN A 363 8.79 -14.71 13.92
C ASN A 363 10.01 -15.62 14.17
N ILE A 364 10.45 -15.74 15.42
CA ILE A 364 11.66 -16.50 15.79
C ILE A 364 11.57 -18.00 15.49
N ASP A 365 10.37 -18.57 15.51
CA ASP A 365 10.16 -19.98 15.19
C ASP A 365 10.25 -20.24 13.68
N GLN A 366 9.84 -19.26 12.87
CA GLN A 366 9.82 -19.37 11.40
C GLN A 366 11.17 -18.98 10.79
N ILE A 367 11.80 -17.90 11.27
CA ILE A 367 13.11 -17.48 10.76
C ILE A 367 14.18 -18.55 10.96
N SER A 368 14.08 -19.34 12.04
CA SER A 368 15.02 -20.40 12.40
C SER A 368 14.79 -21.73 11.65
N LEU A 369 13.77 -21.82 10.78
CA LEU A 369 13.54 -23.00 9.95
C LEU A 369 14.63 -23.13 8.88
N LYS A 370 15.03 -24.36 8.56
CA LYS A 370 15.86 -24.67 7.39
C LYS A 370 15.13 -24.35 6.08
N HIS A 371 15.86 -24.15 5.01
CA HIS A 371 15.32 -23.83 3.69
C HIS A 371 14.19 -24.77 3.26
N THR A 372 14.41 -26.08 3.35
CA THR A 372 13.36 -27.09 3.00
C THR A 372 12.14 -27.00 3.94
N ASP A 373 12.33 -26.66 5.21
CA ASP A 373 11.21 -26.56 6.15
C ASP A 373 10.41 -25.26 5.99
N LYS A 374 11.04 -24.15 5.56
CA LYS A 374 10.34 -22.93 5.13
C LYS A 374 9.45 -23.21 3.90
N LEU A 375 9.95 -23.99 2.92
CA LEU A 375 9.14 -24.41 1.76
C LEU A 375 7.94 -25.27 2.20
N LYS A 376 8.17 -26.27 3.06
CA LYS A 376 7.08 -27.10 3.61
C LYS A 376 6.07 -26.28 4.40
N PHE A 377 6.57 -25.30 5.18
CA PHE A 377 5.71 -24.41 5.94
C PHE A 377 4.83 -23.56 5.01
N ALA A 378 5.39 -22.95 3.97
CA ALA A 378 4.62 -22.23 2.97
C ALA A 378 3.58 -23.14 2.30
N CYS A 379 3.99 -24.30 1.79
CA CYS A 379 3.12 -25.22 1.06
C CYS A 379 2.01 -25.87 1.90
N ARG A 380 2.17 -25.99 3.21
CA ARG A 380 1.25 -26.74 4.08
C ARG A 380 0.67 -25.88 5.19
N GLY A 381 1.51 -25.13 5.92
CA GLY A 381 1.10 -24.30 7.05
C GLY A 381 0.20 -23.14 6.60
N TRP A 382 0.68 -22.33 5.67
CA TRP A 382 -0.11 -21.21 5.16
C TRP A 382 -1.30 -21.64 4.29
N THR A 383 -1.17 -22.73 3.52
CA THR A 383 -2.31 -23.34 2.82
C THR A 383 -3.42 -23.70 3.78
N ALA A 384 -3.10 -24.47 4.83
CA ALA A 384 -4.08 -24.88 5.85
C ALA A 384 -4.68 -23.67 6.60
N GLN A 385 -3.87 -22.66 6.87
CA GLN A 385 -4.31 -21.43 7.53
C GLN A 385 -5.29 -20.64 6.63
N SER A 386 -4.97 -20.49 5.34
CA SER A 386 -5.85 -19.83 4.35
C SER A 386 -7.17 -20.57 4.22
N GLN A 387 -7.15 -21.90 4.06
CA GLN A 387 -8.36 -22.72 3.96
C GLN A 387 -9.24 -22.62 5.21
N ARG A 388 -8.64 -22.65 6.41
CA ARG A 388 -9.38 -22.50 7.67
C ARG A 388 -9.99 -21.13 7.82
N SER A 389 -9.27 -20.07 7.42
CA SER A 389 -9.79 -18.70 7.45
C SER A 389 -10.97 -18.51 6.50
N MET A 390 -10.92 -19.12 5.30
CA MET A 390 -11.98 -19.07 4.29
C MET A 390 -13.26 -19.77 4.71
N ASP A 391 -13.21 -20.76 5.60
CA ASP A 391 -14.40 -21.43 6.12
C ASP A 391 -15.00 -20.62 7.28
N LYS A 392 -16.19 -20.04 7.08
CA LYS A 392 -16.94 -19.28 8.11
C LYS A 392 -17.21 -20.08 9.41
N LYS A 393 -17.03 -21.40 9.40
CA LYS A 393 -17.16 -22.24 10.61
C LYS A 393 -15.91 -22.21 11.49
N THR A 394 -14.76 -21.89 10.91
CA THR A 394 -13.46 -21.92 11.59
C THR A 394 -12.70 -20.58 11.53
N GLY A 395 -13.13 -19.66 10.65
CA GLY A 395 -12.51 -18.36 10.44
C GLY A 395 -13.51 -17.30 10.03
N PHE A 396 -13.02 -16.20 9.45
CA PHE A 396 -13.81 -15.07 9.02
C PHE A 396 -14.66 -15.38 7.77
N GLY A 397 -14.07 -16.05 6.79
CA GLY A 397 -14.57 -16.18 5.41
C GLY A 397 -13.59 -15.56 4.43
N PRO A 398 -13.99 -14.58 3.59
CA PRO A 398 -13.12 -13.97 2.60
C PRO A 398 -11.80 -13.46 3.22
N THR A 399 -10.67 -14.04 2.81
CA THR A 399 -9.34 -13.73 3.35
C THR A 399 -8.33 -13.65 2.22
N MET A 400 -7.45 -12.64 2.25
CA MET A 400 -6.30 -12.53 1.34
C MET A 400 -5.00 -12.33 2.12
N CYS A 401 -3.87 -12.47 1.44
CA CYS A 401 -2.57 -12.05 1.95
C CYS A 401 -2.15 -10.73 1.29
N GLY A 402 -2.34 -9.60 1.99
CA GLY A 402 -2.07 -8.27 1.45
C GLY A 402 -0.60 -7.89 1.41
N GLU A 403 0.25 -8.61 2.15
CA GLU A 403 1.70 -8.41 2.11
C GLU A 403 2.46 -9.72 2.34
N TRP A 404 3.44 -9.99 1.48
CA TRP A 404 4.40 -11.08 1.60
C TRP A 404 5.63 -10.84 0.73
N SER A 405 6.73 -11.52 1.04
CA SER A 405 7.92 -11.60 0.19
C SER A 405 8.60 -12.97 0.33
N GLN A 406 9.57 -13.26 -0.54
CA GLN A 406 10.41 -14.46 -0.41
C GLN A 406 11.66 -14.24 0.44
N ALA A 407 11.81 -13.09 1.08
CA ALA A 407 12.92 -12.86 2.01
C ALA A 407 12.90 -13.90 3.13
N ASP A 408 14.02 -14.59 3.33
CA ASP A 408 14.16 -15.67 4.30
C ASP A 408 14.97 -15.30 5.55
N THR A 409 15.59 -14.12 5.52
CA THR A 409 16.32 -13.51 6.63
C THR A 409 15.88 -12.06 6.83
N ASP A 410 16.08 -11.54 8.04
CA ASP A 410 15.88 -10.13 8.35
C ASP A 410 17.16 -9.28 8.19
N CYS A 411 18.04 -9.71 7.27
CA CYS A 411 19.33 -9.08 7.01
C CYS A 411 19.26 -7.81 6.17
N THR A 412 18.13 -7.55 5.48
CA THR A 412 17.97 -6.34 4.67
C THR A 412 18.16 -5.08 5.53
N GLN A 413 18.97 -4.15 5.04
CA GLN A 413 19.24 -2.88 5.73
C GLN A 413 17.94 -2.17 6.12
N TYR A 414 17.81 -1.82 7.40
CA TYR A 414 16.66 -1.10 7.99
C TYR A 414 15.31 -1.85 8.00
N ILE A 415 15.25 -3.12 7.61
CA ILE A 415 14.00 -3.90 7.68
C ILE A 415 13.44 -3.96 9.12
N ASN A 416 14.31 -4.00 10.10
CA ASN A 416 13.97 -3.98 11.53
C ASN A 416 14.03 -2.57 12.15
N ASN A 417 13.92 -1.52 11.36
CA ASN A 417 14.16 -0.12 11.68
C ASN A 417 15.65 0.29 11.66
N VAL A 418 15.86 1.61 11.56
CA VAL A 418 17.21 2.20 11.54
C VAL A 418 17.93 1.91 12.87
N GLY A 419 19.06 1.22 12.77
CA GLY A 419 19.94 0.95 13.91
C GLY A 419 19.56 -0.21 14.83
N MET A 420 18.56 -1.04 14.50
CA MET A 420 18.08 -2.10 15.39
C MET A 420 18.78 -3.46 15.25
N GLY A 421 19.56 -3.71 14.22
CA GLY A 421 20.19 -5.00 13.96
C GLY A 421 19.22 -6.08 13.47
N THR A 422 19.64 -7.36 13.56
CA THR A 422 18.92 -8.51 12.97
C THR A 422 18.70 -9.63 13.99
N ARG A 423 17.57 -10.34 13.84
CA ARG A 423 17.32 -11.59 14.58
C ARG A 423 18.23 -12.71 14.08
N TRP A 424 18.50 -12.71 12.77
CA TRP A 424 19.34 -13.69 12.12
C TRP A 424 20.71 -13.82 12.82
N GLU A 425 21.39 -12.69 13.07
CA GLU A 425 22.69 -12.64 13.75
C GLU A 425 22.60 -12.49 15.27
N GLY A 426 21.38 -12.31 15.81
CA GLY A 426 21.20 -12.08 17.26
C GLY A 426 21.65 -10.69 17.72
N THR A 427 21.52 -9.71 16.86
CA THR A 427 21.87 -8.30 17.12
C THR A 427 20.63 -7.39 17.23
N TYR A 428 19.42 -7.95 17.10
CA TYR A 428 18.18 -7.19 17.14
C TYR A 428 17.90 -6.64 18.54
N ASN A 429 18.09 -5.34 18.70
CA ASN A 429 17.97 -4.65 19.98
C ASN A 429 16.95 -3.52 19.91
N THR A 430 15.82 -3.70 20.57
CA THR A 430 14.74 -2.71 20.68
C THR A 430 14.89 -1.76 21.86
N GLY A 431 15.95 -1.93 22.66
CA GLY A 431 16.09 -1.23 23.96
C GLY A 431 15.27 -1.86 25.10
N ASN A 432 14.42 -2.85 24.80
CA ASN A 432 13.63 -3.59 25.78
C ASN A 432 14.01 -5.08 25.74
N ALA A 433 14.42 -5.63 26.88
CA ALA A 433 14.87 -7.03 26.99
C ALA A 433 13.78 -8.06 26.60
N SER A 434 12.49 -7.72 26.76
CA SER A 434 11.39 -8.64 26.45
C SER A 434 11.10 -8.76 24.94
N THR A 435 11.53 -7.78 24.13
CA THR A 435 11.29 -7.74 22.69
C THR A 435 12.58 -7.81 21.85
N SER A 436 13.75 -7.72 22.50
CA SER A 436 15.06 -7.87 21.85
C SER A 436 15.40 -9.33 21.62
N VAL A 437 16.10 -9.62 20.51
CA VAL A 437 16.62 -10.95 20.17
C VAL A 437 18.13 -10.85 20.04
N LEU A 438 18.82 -11.14 21.17
CA LEU A 438 20.26 -10.98 21.31
C LEU A 438 21.02 -12.33 21.23
N LYS A 439 20.40 -13.34 20.65
CA LYS A 439 21.00 -14.62 20.27
C LYS A 439 20.66 -14.92 18.82
N PRO A 440 21.61 -15.47 18.04
CA PRO A 440 21.37 -15.81 16.64
C PRO A 440 20.16 -16.72 16.45
N MET A 441 19.34 -16.43 15.45
CA MET A 441 18.14 -17.20 15.08
C MET A 441 18.22 -17.84 13.70
N CYS A 442 19.38 -17.85 13.03
CA CYS A 442 19.55 -18.71 11.88
C CYS A 442 19.40 -20.19 12.26
N PRO A 443 19.22 -21.15 11.35
CA PRO A 443 19.02 -22.56 11.68
C PRO A 443 20.10 -23.19 12.56
N ALA A 444 21.36 -22.72 12.49
CA ALA A 444 22.47 -23.16 13.35
C ALA A 444 22.38 -22.62 14.78
N LYS A 445 21.77 -21.46 14.98
CA LYS A 445 21.62 -20.76 16.28
C LYS A 445 22.94 -20.47 16.99
N ASP A 446 24.00 -20.22 16.24
CA ASP A 446 25.34 -19.97 16.77
C ASP A 446 26.07 -18.82 16.02
N HIS A 447 27.36 -18.64 16.31
CA HIS A 447 28.19 -17.57 15.74
C HIS A 447 28.46 -17.69 14.24
N THR A 448 28.01 -18.74 13.57
CA THR A 448 28.11 -18.90 12.12
C THR A 448 26.99 -18.21 11.37
N CYS A 449 25.95 -17.74 12.09
CA CYS A 449 24.89 -16.93 11.49
C CYS A 449 25.48 -15.59 11.02
N SER A 450 25.41 -15.31 9.72
CA SER A 450 25.89 -14.07 9.10
C SER A 450 24.88 -13.52 8.11
N CYS A 451 24.81 -12.22 8.02
CA CYS A 451 24.04 -11.51 6.98
C CYS A 451 24.83 -11.29 5.68
N ASP A 452 26.12 -11.66 5.61
CA ASP A 452 26.97 -11.37 4.47
C ASP A 452 26.43 -11.98 3.18
N GLY A 453 26.04 -13.26 3.21
CA GLY A 453 25.50 -13.96 2.04
C GLY A 453 24.15 -13.42 1.57
N ALA A 454 23.25 -13.09 2.51
CA ALA A 454 21.94 -12.53 2.19
C ALA A 454 22.03 -11.11 1.61
N ASN A 455 23.07 -10.35 1.95
CA ASN A 455 23.30 -8.98 1.49
C ASN A 455 24.21 -8.89 0.25
N THR A 456 24.69 -10.01 -0.29
CA THR A 456 25.45 -10.01 -1.56
C THR A 456 24.58 -9.50 -2.71
N PRO A 457 25.19 -8.89 -3.74
CA PRO A 457 24.47 -8.56 -4.97
C PRO A 457 23.82 -9.80 -5.60
N ALA A 458 22.61 -9.66 -6.13
CA ALA A 458 21.84 -10.81 -6.64
C ALA A 458 22.51 -11.57 -7.79
N ASN A 459 23.44 -10.97 -8.53
CA ASN A 459 24.26 -11.64 -9.54
C ASN A 459 25.29 -12.62 -8.94
N GLU A 460 25.57 -12.50 -7.64
CA GLU A 460 26.46 -13.37 -6.88
C GLU A 460 25.73 -14.49 -6.14
N TYR A 461 24.39 -14.48 -6.11
CA TYR A 461 23.60 -15.59 -5.54
C TYR A 461 23.91 -16.89 -6.27
N SER A 462 24.13 -17.98 -5.52
CA SER A 462 24.29 -19.32 -6.10
C SER A 462 23.03 -19.75 -6.85
N ASP A 463 23.16 -20.65 -7.82
CA ASP A 463 22.01 -21.20 -8.54
C ASP A 463 21.04 -21.93 -7.58
N ALA A 464 21.55 -22.59 -6.56
CA ALA A 464 20.76 -23.25 -5.54
C ALA A 464 19.91 -22.24 -4.74
N TYR A 465 20.49 -21.09 -4.38
CA TYR A 465 19.77 -20.04 -3.65
C TYR A 465 18.72 -19.36 -4.52
N LYS A 466 19.06 -19.00 -5.76
CA LYS A 466 18.05 -18.44 -6.71
C LYS A 466 16.88 -19.39 -6.91
N LYS A 467 17.18 -20.68 -7.10
CA LYS A 467 16.15 -21.70 -7.27
C LYS A 467 15.27 -21.83 -6.03
N TRP A 468 15.88 -21.84 -4.85
CA TRP A 468 15.13 -21.91 -3.59
C TRP A 468 14.22 -20.70 -3.39
N LEU A 469 14.74 -19.47 -3.58
CA LEU A 469 13.95 -18.23 -3.48
C LEU A 469 12.76 -18.23 -4.44
N LEU A 470 12.97 -18.67 -5.69
CA LEU A 470 11.89 -18.79 -6.67
C LEU A 470 10.82 -19.82 -6.24
N GLN A 471 11.25 -21.00 -5.78
CA GLN A 471 10.31 -22.02 -5.30
C GLN A 471 9.57 -21.55 -4.04
N PHE A 472 10.24 -20.84 -3.14
CA PHE A 472 9.62 -20.29 -1.94
C PHE A 472 8.58 -19.21 -2.26
N ALA A 473 8.85 -18.35 -3.24
CA ALA A 473 7.86 -17.41 -3.74
C ALA A 473 6.64 -18.14 -4.33
N VAL A 474 6.85 -19.12 -5.21
CA VAL A 474 5.76 -19.88 -5.84
C VAL A 474 4.93 -20.66 -4.81
N ALA A 475 5.58 -21.23 -3.78
CA ALA A 475 4.89 -21.91 -2.68
C ALA A 475 3.92 -20.96 -1.95
N GLN A 476 4.37 -19.73 -1.65
CA GLN A 476 3.56 -18.70 -1.02
C GLN A 476 2.39 -18.26 -1.90
N MET A 477 2.65 -17.98 -3.19
CA MET A 477 1.62 -17.61 -4.15
C MET A 477 0.50 -18.65 -4.22
N ARG A 478 0.84 -19.95 -4.29
CA ARG A 478 -0.13 -21.06 -4.30
C ARG A 478 -0.94 -21.11 -3.01
N SER A 479 -0.29 -20.94 -1.87
CA SER A 479 -0.95 -21.02 -0.56
C SER A 479 -1.94 -19.89 -0.34
N PHE A 480 -1.61 -18.67 -0.79
CA PHE A 480 -2.49 -17.52 -0.63
C PHE A 480 -3.62 -17.49 -1.67
N GLU A 481 -3.50 -18.21 -2.79
CA GLU A 481 -4.58 -18.43 -3.75
C GLU A 481 -5.63 -19.45 -3.26
N GLU A 482 -5.40 -20.14 -2.14
CA GLU A 482 -6.46 -20.87 -1.41
C GLU A 482 -7.46 -19.92 -0.72
N GLY A 483 -7.04 -18.65 -0.52
CA GLY A 483 -7.91 -17.52 -0.18
C GLY A 483 -8.31 -16.74 -1.44
N TRP A 484 -8.49 -15.43 -1.28
CA TRP A 484 -8.81 -14.55 -2.41
C TRP A 484 -7.59 -14.09 -3.20
N GLY A 485 -6.37 -14.51 -2.84
CA GLY A 485 -5.13 -14.16 -3.50
C GLY A 485 -4.21 -13.32 -2.62
N TRP A 486 -3.39 -12.49 -3.26
CA TRP A 486 -2.26 -11.88 -2.58
C TRP A 486 -1.78 -10.57 -3.24
N PHE A 487 -1.01 -9.78 -2.45
CA PHE A 487 -0.21 -8.65 -2.91
C PHE A 487 1.24 -8.83 -2.44
N TYR A 488 2.20 -8.80 -3.37
CA TYR A 488 3.62 -8.89 -3.05
C TYR A 488 4.14 -7.56 -2.48
N TRP A 489 4.95 -7.60 -1.46
CA TRP A 489 5.62 -6.44 -0.88
C TRP A 489 7.09 -6.40 -1.32
N THR A 490 7.49 -5.59 -2.32
CA THR A 490 6.80 -4.52 -3.03
C THR A 490 7.25 -4.52 -4.49
N TRP A 491 6.77 -3.59 -5.34
CA TRP A 491 7.17 -3.54 -6.76
C TRP A 491 8.64 -3.26 -6.93
N ASP A 492 9.16 -2.18 -6.31
CA ASP A 492 10.58 -1.81 -6.39
C ASP A 492 11.10 -1.27 -5.05
N THR A 493 12.39 -1.41 -4.83
CA THR A 493 13.16 -0.89 -3.71
C THR A 493 14.47 -0.31 -4.23
N GLU A 494 15.13 0.56 -3.49
CA GLU A 494 16.46 1.05 -3.93
C GLU A 494 17.50 -0.08 -3.97
N LYS A 495 17.58 -0.91 -2.92
CA LYS A 495 18.66 -1.90 -2.74
C LYS A 495 18.18 -3.32 -2.42
N ALA A 496 17.01 -3.49 -1.81
CA ALA A 496 16.53 -4.75 -1.25
C ALA A 496 15.95 -5.68 -2.33
N VAL A 497 16.76 -6.51 -2.96
CA VAL A 497 16.37 -7.39 -4.09
C VAL A 497 15.27 -8.37 -3.72
N GLN A 498 15.34 -8.98 -2.53
CA GLN A 498 14.33 -9.96 -2.06
C GLN A 498 13.00 -9.33 -1.67
N TRP A 499 12.90 -8.00 -1.72
CA TRP A 499 11.72 -7.20 -1.44
C TRP A 499 11.23 -6.41 -2.67
N SER A 500 11.87 -6.61 -3.81
CA SER A 500 11.52 -5.95 -5.07
C SER A 500 11.11 -6.99 -6.11
N TRP A 501 9.83 -6.97 -6.53
CA TRP A 501 9.40 -7.85 -7.61
C TRP A 501 10.22 -7.60 -8.89
N LYS A 502 10.39 -6.34 -9.25
CA LYS A 502 11.14 -5.92 -10.44
C LYS A 502 12.56 -6.44 -10.45
N LYS A 503 13.30 -6.26 -9.34
CA LYS A 503 14.68 -6.74 -9.19
C LYS A 503 14.75 -8.25 -9.05
N GLY A 504 13.83 -8.84 -8.31
CA GLY A 504 13.76 -10.29 -8.12
C GLY A 504 13.46 -11.04 -9.42
N MET A 505 12.58 -10.51 -10.25
CA MET A 505 12.31 -11.04 -11.60
C MET A 505 13.56 -10.96 -12.49
N ALA A 506 14.27 -9.84 -12.47
CA ALA A 506 15.53 -9.67 -13.21
C ALA A 506 16.64 -10.60 -12.70
N ALA A 507 16.66 -10.90 -11.39
CA ALA A 507 17.63 -11.81 -10.76
C ALA A 507 17.27 -13.29 -10.91
N GLY A 508 16.07 -13.62 -11.41
CA GLY A 508 15.57 -15.00 -11.53
C GLY A 508 15.11 -15.64 -10.23
N ILE A 509 14.78 -14.84 -9.21
CA ILE A 509 14.25 -15.29 -7.90
C ILE A 509 12.74 -15.08 -7.77
N LEU A 510 12.10 -14.53 -8.79
CA LEU A 510 10.67 -14.38 -8.95
C LEU A 510 10.24 -14.72 -10.38
N PRO A 511 9.02 -15.21 -10.62
CA PRO A 511 8.56 -15.54 -11.96
C PRO A 511 8.42 -14.29 -12.84
N LYS A 512 8.70 -14.43 -14.15
CA LYS A 512 8.55 -13.33 -15.12
C LYS A 512 7.10 -12.94 -15.34
N LYS A 513 6.19 -13.89 -15.22
CA LYS A 513 4.74 -13.70 -15.21
C LYS A 513 4.18 -14.37 -13.96
N VAL A 514 3.25 -13.74 -13.30
CA VAL A 514 2.67 -14.23 -12.04
C VAL A 514 2.02 -15.63 -12.15
N TRP A 515 1.74 -16.11 -13.34
CA TRP A 515 1.17 -17.46 -13.60
C TRP A 515 2.20 -18.47 -14.11
N GLU A 516 3.43 -18.09 -14.47
CA GLU A 516 4.50 -18.99 -14.90
C GLU A 516 5.17 -19.63 -13.68
N ARG A 517 4.68 -20.79 -13.25
CA ARG A 517 5.06 -21.44 -11.99
C ARG A 517 5.31 -22.92 -12.17
N ASP A 518 6.57 -23.33 -12.08
CA ASP A 518 6.96 -24.74 -12.26
C ASP A 518 6.98 -25.57 -10.97
N PHE A 519 6.92 -24.92 -9.79
CA PHE A 519 6.91 -25.59 -8.50
C PHE A 519 5.47 -25.87 -8.03
N ASP A 520 5.17 -27.11 -7.62
CA ASP A 520 3.82 -27.59 -7.32
C ASP A 520 3.57 -28.04 -5.86
N CYS A 521 4.55 -27.90 -4.97
CA CYS A 521 4.47 -28.35 -3.58
C CYS A 521 4.37 -29.88 -3.37
N GLN A 522 4.56 -30.70 -4.39
CA GLN A 522 4.50 -32.18 -4.27
C GLN A 522 5.86 -32.77 -3.90
N THR A 523 6.93 -32.23 -4.48
CA THR A 523 8.30 -32.69 -4.27
C THR A 523 9.18 -31.56 -3.76
N PHE A 524 9.97 -31.84 -2.73
CA PHE A 524 10.90 -30.87 -2.14
C PHE A 524 12.32 -31.31 -2.43
N GLU A 525 13.12 -30.40 -2.99
CA GLU A 525 14.54 -30.63 -3.21
C GLU A 525 15.32 -30.55 -1.90
N ASP A 526 16.44 -31.25 -1.88
CA ASP A 526 17.41 -31.19 -0.78
C ASP A 526 18.47 -30.13 -1.12
N PHE A 527 18.19 -28.90 -0.70
CA PHE A 527 19.04 -27.75 -1.00
C PHE A 527 20.40 -27.81 -0.30
N GLU A 528 20.51 -28.51 0.84
CA GLU A 528 21.77 -28.75 1.51
C GLU A 528 22.70 -29.61 0.62
N LYS A 529 22.17 -30.67 -0.02
CA LYS A 529 22.94 -31.45 -1.01
C LYS A 529 23.28 -30.68 -2.29
N MET A 530 22.55 -29.61 -2.59
CA MET A 530 22.87 -28.70 -3.69
C MET A 530 23.92 -27.65 -3.29
N GLY A 531 24.42 -27.70 -2.07
CA GLY A 531 25.46 -26.79 -1.54
C GLY A 531 24.92 -25.46 -1.02
N LEU A 532 23.60 -25.33 -0.79
CA LEU A 532 23.03 -24.14 -0.16
C LEU A 532 23.24 -24.22 1.37
N ALA A 533 24.07 -23.31 1.88
CA ALA A 533 24.30 -23.19 3.31
C ALA A 533 23.05 -22.70 4.04
N GLU A 534 22.87 -23.12 5.29
CA GLU A 534 21.75 -22.70 6.13
C GLU A 534 22.08 -21.47 7.01
N THR A 535 23.28 -20.94 6.90
CA THR A 535 23.80 -19.88 7.79
C THR A 535 24.30 -18.65 7.07
N TYR A 536 24.51 -18.68 5.76
CA TYR A 536 25.15 -17.70 4.85
C TYR A 536 26.40 -17.02 5.41
#